data_65bd6ec51e299a2a9950d4be9b4adde8
#
_entry.id   65bd6ec51e299a2a9950d4be9b4adde8
#
_cell.length_a   1.000
_cell.length_b   1.000
_cell.length_c   1.000
_cell.angle_alpha   90.00
_cell.angle_beta   90.00
_cell.angle_gamma   90.00
#
_symmetry.space_group_name_H-M   'P 1'
#
loop_
_entity.id
_entity.type
_entity.pdbx_description
1 polymer ?
#
loop_
_entity_poly.entity_id
_entity_poly.type
_entity_poly.pdbx_seq_one_letter_code
_entity_poly.pdbx_strand_id
1 'polypeptide(L)'
;MTEQEADPITFPLYRKICSEAVRRGLIFLWAFTVLQWNCMARSINIDNLQFNCFALGADSIIIQYWDTKKDKTGENTSPKNCYANPFEWNICPFTALGCYLCLMDEVFVDGENTNIFLGRGAKVGSASHKYCLQLMKLFDDIATTVYQFICPGHANAHGTRKGAAVASTSGTTCPPPPSSVARRGEWSLGKVFDIYWLYAECGDQYCGRILSGLDPHSSSFGTLPPHFTVGMENEYIKDAMHRCYPNIFGKYSTETQNNMIGVLLRCLASITFHSSSIISAIKDCPGNPLLQIPILNEPHLLANLLPLVTTKSSNMISASTGIPPHVKLITYLKDLLDLFQEERLHRRELQGNLCTAVKSAIEETALANGNITYHSITSILDNHQRKMEDALSSQNRLIDDKLMAFLSSANRAPIGTNNSPSPRTPTSSIYKLFNWDGHFWQVPKGFMFPSDCKRKRAWELWLIGQPNYMLQDGTRGCILPYRRMNPRLLPKKLQTN
;
A
#
# COMPACT_ATOMS: atom_id res chain seq x y z
N MET A 1 9.21 -40.88 11.10
CA MET A 1 9.60 -39.54 11.50
C MET A 1 8.68 -38.59 10.80
N THR A 2 7.77 -37.93 11.51
CA THR A 2 6.94 -36.84 10.95
C THR A 2 7.91 -35.73 10.58
N GLU A 3 7.94 -35.33 9.30
CA GLU A 3 8.67 -34.13 8.86
C GLU A 3 8.21 -32.98 9.74
N GLN A 4 9.10 -32.46 10.57
CA GLN A 4 8.82 -31.29 11.38
C GLN A 4 8.64 -30.11 10.43
N GLU A 5 7.42 -29.58 10.39
CA GLU A 5 7.12 -28.41 9.56
C GLU A 5 7.93 -27.19 10.06
N ALA A 6 8.42 -26.38 9.11
CA ALA A 6 9.10 -25.12 9.43
C ALA A 6 8.21 -24.19 10.25
N ASP A 7 8.77 -23.61 11.29
CA ASP A 7 8.11 -22.59 12.09
C ASP A 7 7.94 -21.26 11.30
N PRO A 8 6.86 -20.51 11.52
CA PRO A 8 6.70 -19.20 10.89
C PRO A 8 7.72 -18.21 11.47
N ILE A 9 8.45 -17.52 10.60
CA ILE A 9 9.28 -16.39 10.99
C ILE A 9 8.37 -15.25 11.41
N THR A 10 8.37 -14.87 12.70
CA THR A 10 7.55 -13.75 13.19
C THR A 10 7.99 -12.41 12.57
N PHE A 11 7.12 -11.42 12.53
CA PHE A 11 7.46 -10.10 11.98
C PHE A 11 8.65 -9.43 12.70
N PRO A 12 8.76 -9.45 14.05
CA PRO A 12 9.96 -8.95 14.74
C PRO A 12 11.23 -9.68 14.35
N LEU A 13 11.17 -11.00 14.16
CA LEU A 13 12.31 -11.79 13.72
C LEU A 13 12.70 -11.47 12.27
N TYR A 14 11.73 -11.31 11.38
CA TYR A 14 11.96 -10.85 10.01
C TYR A 14 12.70 -9.50 9.97
N ARG A 15 12.27 -8.52 10.77
CA ARG A 15 12.96 -7.22 10.93
C ARG A 15 14.40 -7.41 11.40
N LYS A 16 14.63 -8.30 12.37
CA LYS A 16 15.97 -8.60 12.89
C LYS A 16 16.87 -9.27 11.85
N ILE A 17 16.33 -10.23 11.10
CA ILE A 17 17.04 -10.88 9.98
C ILE A 17 17.50 -9.84 8.95
N CYS A 18 16.60 -8.95 8.54
CA CYS A 18 16.92 -7.90 7.57
C CYS A 18 18.01 -6.96 8.11
N SER A 19 17.91 -6.51 9.35
CA SER A 19 18.90 -5.64 9.99
C SER A 19 20.27 -6.32 10.09
N GLU A 20 20.32 -7.58 10.52
CA GLU A 20 21.57 -8.32 10.65
C GLU A 20 22.19 -8.67 9.29
N ALA A 21 21.36 -8.98 8.28
CA ALA A 21 21.85 -9.23 6.93
C ALA A 21 22.53 -7.97 6.36
N VAL A 22 21.93 -6.79 6.54
CA VAL A 22 22.53 -5.51 6.14
C VAL A 22 23.84 -5.26 6.89
N ARG A 23 23.82 -5.34 8.21
CA ARG A 23 25.01 -5.09 9.04
C ARG A 23 26.20 -5.99 8.64
N ARG A 24 25.94 -7.22 8.25
CA ARG A 24 26.94 -8.20 7.81
C ARG A 24 27.28 -8.10 6.31
N GLY A 25 26.69 -7.17 5.56
CA GLY A 25 26.90 -7.03 4.12
C GLY A 25 26.32 -8.19 3.29
N LEU A 26 25.35 -8.94 3.82
CA LEU A 26 24.70 -10.06 3.13
C LEU A 26 23.56 -9.54 2.24
N ILE A 27 23.88 -8.71 1.27
CA ILE A 27 22.90 -7.94 0.46
C ILE A 27 21.99 -8.87 -0.35
N PHE A 28 22.53 -9.96 -0.89
CA PHE A 28 21.72 -10.99 -1.56
C PHE A 28 20.67 -11.59 -0.61
N LEU A 29 21.07 -12.00 0.61
CA LEU A 29 20.16 -12.56 1.60
C LEU A 29 19.07 -11.55 1.98
N TRP A 30 19.46 -10.30 2.21
CA TRP A 30 18.55 -9.21 2.54
C TRP A 30 17.49 -9.00 1.46
N ALA A 31 17.90 -8.75 0.22
CA ALA A 31 16.97 -8.51 -0.88
C ALA A 31 16.05 -9.72 -1.15
N PHE A 32 16.60 -10.94 -1.12
CA PHE A 32 15.82 -12.15 -1.31
C PHE A 32 14.77 -12.33 -0.20
N THR A 33 15.16 -12.13 1.08
CA THR A 33 14.24 -12.22 2.22
C THR A 33 13.10 -11.20 2.12
N VAL A 34 13.44 -9.95 1.81
CA VAL A 34 12.46 -8.85 1.72
C VAL A 34 11.47 -9.11 0.58
N LEU A 35 11.94 -9.54 -0.59
CA LEU A 35 11.04 -9.87 -1.70
C LEU A 35 10.20 -11.12 -1.42
N GLN A 36 10.79 -12.16 -0.84
CA GLN A 36 10.06 -13.37 -0.47
C GLN A 36 8.93 -13.08 0.52
N TRP A 37 9.21 -12.25 1.53
CA TRP A 37 8.22 -11.82 2.51
C TRP A 37 7.10 -11.00 1.86
N ASN A 38 7.46 -9.93 1.17
CA ASN A 38 6.47 -9.02 0.58
C ASN A 38 5.62 -9.71 -0.51
N CYS A 39 6.17 -10.62 -1.28
CA CYS A 39 5.42 -11.41 -2.27
C CYS A 39 4.70 -12.60 -1.65
N MET A 40 4.91 -12.93 -0.38
CA MET A 40 4.44 -14.18 0.25
C MET A 40 4.81 -15.42 -0.59
N ALA A 41 6.01 -15.39 -1.19
CA ALA A 41 6.45 -16.31 -2.23
C ALA A 41 7.14 -17.56 -1.69
N ARG A 42 7.14 -18.64 -2.49
CA ARG A 42 8.11 -19.71 -2.30
C ARG A 42 9.49 -19.22 -2.74
N SER A 43 10.55 -19.77 -2.12
CA SER A 43 11.94 -19.40 -2.50
C SER A 43 12.21 -19.66 -3.98
N ILE A 44 11.66 -20.72 -4.56
CA ILE A 44 11.81 -21.02 -5.99
C ILE A 44 11.15 -19.96 -6.89
N ASN A 45 10.06 -19.31 -6.45
CA ASN A 45 9.43 -18.25 -7.22
C ASN A 45 10.30 -17.00 -7.24
N ILE A 46 11.03 -16.72 -6.16
CA ILE A 46 12.00 -15.61 -6.09
C ILE A 46 13.29 -15.95 -6.88
N ASP A 47 13.73 -17.22 -6.85
CA ASP A 47 14.84 -17.71 -7.67
C ASP A 47 14.62 -17.47 -9.17
N ASN A 48 13.36 -17.69 -9.63
CA ASN A 48 12.97 -17.54 -11.03
C ASN A 48 12.55 -16.10 -11.41
N LEU A 49 12.74 -15.11 -10.54
CA LEU A 49 12.40 -13.73 -10.90
C LEU A 49 13.32 -13.19 -12.00
N GLN A 50 12.69 -12.66 -13.03
CA GLN A 50 13.33 -12.00 -14.17
C GLN A 50 12.92 -10.53 -14.24
N PHE A 51 13.64 -9.72 -14.99
CA PHE A 51 13.31 -8.30 -15.15
C PHE A 51 11.91 -8.06 -15.75
N ASN A 52 11.44 -8.94 -16.61
CA ASN A 52 10.11 -8.87 -17.19
C ASN A 52 8.98 -9.24 -16.20
N CYS A 53 9.32 -9.77 -15.02
CA CYS A 53 8.36 -10.00 -13.93
C CYS A 53 7.94 -8.72 -13.21
N PHE A 54 8.62 -7.60 -13.47
CA PHE A 54 8.40 -6.33 -12.79
C PHE A 54 7.63 -5.35 -13.65
N ALA A 55 6.70 -4.65 -13.03
CA ALA A 55 5.99 -3.53 -13.64
C ALA A 55 5.79 -2.39 -12.62
N LEU A 56 5.58 -1.19 -13.14
CA LEU A 56 5.31 -0.02 -12.34
C LEU A 56 3.81 0.09 -12.05
N GLY A 57 3.41 0.01 -10.78
CA GLY A 57 2.06 0.35 -10.34
C GLY A 57 1.90 1.86 -10.06
N ALA A 58 0.72 2.31 -9.67
CA ALA A 58 0.46 3.71 -9.34
C ALA A 58 1.41 4.22 -8.23
N ASP A 59 1.50 3.48 -7.11
CA ASP A 59 2.38 3.77 -5.98
C ASP A 59 3.07 2.50 -5.43
N SER A 60 3.13 1.45 -6.24
CA SER A 60 3.72 0.14 -5.91
C SER A 60 4.68 -0.32 -7.01
N ILE A 61 5.48 -1.32 -6.71
CA ILE A 61 6.12 -2.19 -7.71
C ILE A 61 5.25 -3.44 -7.80
N ILE A 62 4.83 -3.77 -9.01
CA ILE A 62 4.05 -4.97 -9.30
C ILE A 62 5.01 -6.09 -9.68
N ILE A 63 4.85 -7.25 -9.06
CA ILE A 63 5.63 -8.45 -9.37
C ILE A 63 4.67 -9.57 -9.78
N GLN A 64 4.87 -10.11 -10.98
CA GLN A 64 4.09 -11.23 -11.50
C GLN A 64 5.03 -12.33 -11.97
N TYR A 65 4.82 -13.54 -11.49
CA TYR A 65 5.63 -14.71 -11.90
C TYR A 65 5.08 -15.30 -13.19
N TRP A 66 5.98 -15.71 -14.06
CA TRP A 66 5.63 -16.38 -15.34
C TRP A 66 5.66 -17.91 -15.22
N ASP A 67 6.39 -18.45 -14.24
CA ASP A 67 6.50 -19.90 -13.99
C ASP A 67 6.37 -20.18 -12.49
N THR A 68 5.35 -20.95 -12.13
CA THR A 68 5.17 -21.46 -10.77
C THR A 68 5.05 -22.99 -10.79
N LYS A 69 5.22 -23.63 -9.64
CA LYS A 69 5.08 -25.09 -9.50
C LYS A 69 3.74 -25.62 -10.05
N LYS A 70 2.68 -24.81 -10.01
CA LYS A 70 1.33 -25.20 -10.41
C LYS A 70 0.91 -24.66 -11.77
N ASP A 71 1.54 -23.62 -12.24
CA ASP A 71 1.22 -22.94 -13.48
C ASP A 71 2.50 -22.57 -14.22
N LYS A 72 2.76 -23.28 -15.30
CA LYS A 72 3.95 -23.13 -16.13
C LYS A 72 3.82 -22.05 -17.18
N THR A 73 2.61 -21.59 -17.44
CA THR A 73 2.30 -20.53 -18.41
C THR A 73 2.20 -19.15 -17.77
N GLY A 74 2.03 -19.08 -16.44
CA GLY A 74 1.82 -17.83 -15.70
C GLY A 74 0.41 -17.23 -15.86
N GLU A 75 -0.48 -17.88 -16.61
CA GLU A 75 -1.83 -17.37 -16.90
C GLU A 75 -2.70 -17.23 -15.65
N ASN A 76 -2.45 -18.08 -14.65
CA ASN A 76 -3.22 -18.11 -13.41
C ASN A 76 -2.48 -17.46 -12.22
N THR A 77 -1.31 -16.86 -12.45
CA THR A 77 -0.59 -16.14 -11.40
C THR A 77 -1.15 -14.75 -11.23
N SER A 78 -1.48 -14.40 -9.99
CA SER A 78 -1.95 -13.05 -9.68
C SER A 78 -0.77 -12.09 -9.51
N PRO A 79 -0.83 -10.86 -10.04
CA PRO A 79 0.15 -9.83 -9.77
C PRO A 79 0.18 -9.48 -8.28
N LYS A 80 1.33 -9.10 -7.76
CA LYS A 80 1.56 -8.78 -6.35
C LYS A 80 2.06 -7.36 -6.23
N ASN A 81 1.27 -6.50 -5.62
CA ASN A 81 1.64 -5.12 -5.35
C ASN A 81 2.57 -5.05 -4.13
N CYS A 82 3.82 -4.67 -4.33
CA CYS A 82 4.80 -4.44 -3.27
C CYS A 82 4.93 -2.94 -3.01
N TYR A 83 4.85 -2.53 -1.74
CA TYR A 83 4.87 -1.12 -1.34
C TYR A 83 6.18 -0.78 -0.64
N ALA A 84 6.66 0.45 -0.82
CA ALA A 84 7.77 0.97 -0.04
C ALA A 84 7.34 1.15 1.43
N ASN A 85 8.30 1.01 2.33
CA ASN A 85 8.15 1.43 3.72
C ASN A 85 9.02 2.68 3.95
N PRO A 86 8.42 3.88 4.04
CA PRO A 86 9.17 5.12 4.26
C PRO A 86 9.72 5.26 5.70
N PHE A 87 9.31 4.37 6.62
CA PHE A 87 9.66 4.45 8.04
C PHE A 87 10.74 3.43 8.43
N GLU A 88 10.79 2.29 7.74
CA GLU A 88 11.72 1.19 8.03
C GLU A 88 12.40 0.71 6.75
N TRP A 89 13.51 1.35 6.39
CA TRP A 89 14.23 1.09 5.15
C TRP A 89 14.76 -0.34 5.02
N ASN A 90 15.12 -0.98 6.12
CA ASN A 90 15.69 -2.32 6.15
C ASN A 90 14.70 -3.44 5.77
N ILE A 91 13.41 -3.17 5.83
CA ILE A 91 12.34 -4.07 5.35
C ILE A 91 11.64 -3.55 4.09
N CYS A 92 12.08 -2.39 3.59
CA CYS A 92 11.51 -1.78 2.39
C CYS A 92 11.94 -2.54 1.12
N PRO A 93 11.00 -3.08 0.34
CA PRO A 93 11.35 -3.82 -0.89
C PRO A 93 12.00 -2.96 -1.95
N PHE A 94 11.69 -1.66 -2.01
CA PHE A 94 12.29 -0.73 -2.96
C PHE A 94 13.77 -0.48 -2.62
N THR A 95 14.07 -0.24 -1.34
CA THR A 95 15.45 -0.05 -0.88
C THR A 95 16.27 -1.31 -1.06
N ALA A 96 15.73 -2.46 -0.64
CA ALA A 96 16.44 -3.73 -0.70
C ALA A 96 16.73 -4.17 -2.14
N LEU A 97 15.73 -4.10 -3.02
CA LEU A 97 15.89 -4.40 -4.46
C LEU A 97 16.86 -3.42 -5.12
N GLY A 98 16.70 -2.13 -4.85
CA GLY A 98 17.55 -1.10 -5.43
C GLY A 98 19.01 -1.26 -5.04
N CYS A 99 19.31 -1.45 -3.76
CA CYS A 99 20.68 -1.70 -3.30
C CYS A 99 21.28 -2.98 -3.89
N TYR A 100 20.48 -4.04 -3.99
CA TYR A 100 20.93 -5.29 -4.59
C TYR A 100 21.29 -5.12 -6.07
N LEU A 101 20.43 -4.42 -6.85
CA LEU A 101 20.66 -4.18 -8.25
C LEU A 101 21.85 -3.23 -8.52
N CYS A 102 22.11 -2.27 -7.62
CA CYS A 102 23.31 -1.42 -7.68
C CYS A 102 24.61 -2.22 -7.54
N LEU A 103 24.59 -3.29 -6.73
CA LEU A 103 25.76 -4.09 -6.38
C LEU A 103 25.85 -5.40 -7.19
N MET A 104 25.04 -5.53 -8.22
CA MET A 104 25.05 -6.69 -9.11
C MET A 104 26.26 -6.62 -10.05
N ASP A 105 27.35 -7.30 -9.66
CA ASP A 105 28.62 -7.29 -10.41
C ASP A 105 28.55 -8.08 -11.73
N GLU A 106 27.81 -9.19 -11.73
CA GLU A 106 27.74 -10.07 -12.88
C GLU A 106 26.45 -9.87 -13.66
N VAL A 107 26.67 -9.51 -14.87
CA VAL A 107 25.62 -9.45 -15.88
C VAL A 107 25.72 -10.70 -16.71
N PHE A 108 24.59 -11.34 -16.90
CA PHE A 108 24.49 -12.41 -17.87
C PHE A 108 24.75 -11.88 -19.27
N VAL A 109 25.89 -12.29 -19.81
CA VAL A 109 26.34 -11.90 -21.14
C VAL A 109 25.56 -12.62 -22.23
N ASP A 110 24.90 -13.73 -21.88
CA ASP A 110 24.07 -14.48 -22.82
C ASP A 110 22.66 -13.92 -22.83
N GLY A 111 22.31 -13.24 -23.89
CA GLY A 111 21.16 -12.38 -24.12
C GLY A 111 19.76 -12.96 -23.86
N GLU A 112 19.64 -14.16 -23.29
CA GLU A 112 18.37 -14.80 -22.95
C GLU A 112 18.10 -14.87 -21.43
N ASN A 113 19.10 -14.65 -20.58
CA ASN A 113 18.94 -14.85 -19.16
C ASN A 113 18.84 -13.55 -18.37
N THR A 114 17.61 -13.22 -18.02
CA THR A 114 17.25 -11.97 -17.31
C THR A 114 16.97 -12.21 -15.82
N ASN A 115 17.42 -13.34 -15.25
CA ASN A 115 17.20 -13.65 -13.84
C ASN A 115 17.92 -12.65 -12.94
N ILE A 116 17.19 -12.15 -11.92
CA ILE A 116 17.69 -11.15 -10.99
C ILE A 116 18.57 -11.79 -9.93
N PHE A 117 18.16 -12.93 -9.38
CA PHE A 117 18.90 -13.62 -8.34
C PHE A 117 19.73 -14.76 -8.88
N LEU A 118 21.01 -14.76 -8.49
CA LEU A 118 21.97 -15.74 -8.92
C LEU A 118 22.45 -16.60 -7.76
N GLY A 119 22.55 -17.87 -8.04
CA GLY A 119 23.06 -18.84 -7.12
C GLY A 119 24.57 -18.79 -6.93
N ARG A 120 25.13 -19.83 -6.34
CA ARG A 120 26.57 -19.96 -6.13
C ARG A 120 27.28 -20.13 -7.48
N GLY A 121 28.32 -19.31 -7.73
CA GLY A 121 29.06 -19.30 -8.98
C GLY A 121 28.20 -18.79 -10.16
N ALA A 122 27.32 -17.83 -9.88
CA ALA A 122 26.42 -17.19 -10.86
C ALA A 122 25.48 -18.17 -11.60
N LYS A 123 25.20 -19.34 -11.01
CA LYS A 123 24.31 -20.33 -11.63
C LYS A 123 22.85 -19.95 -11.44
N VAL A 124 22.14 -19.98 -12.53
CA VAL A 124 20.68 -19.84 -12.58
C VAL A 124 20.01 -21.04 -11.91
N GLY A 125 18.85 -20.80 -11.25
CA GLY A 125 18.07 -21.86 -10.61
C GLY A 125 18.68 -22.42 -9.30
N SER A 126 19.73 -21.80 -8.79
CA SER A 126 20.37 -22.22 -7.52
C SER A 126 20.37 -21.13 -6.44
N ALA A 127 19.69 -20.01 -6.68
CA ALA A 127 19.60 -18.89 -5.75
C ALA A 127 18.80 -19.26 -4.49
N SER A 128 17.74 -20.04 -4.62
CA SER A 128 16.97 -20.55 -3.48
C SER A 128 17.81 -21.42 -2.53
N HIS A 129 18.72 -22.22 -3.06
CA HIS A 129 19.65 -23.01 -2.24
C HIS A 129 20.68 -22.13 -1.51
N LYS A 130 21.29 -21.18 -2.25
CA LYS A 130 22.21 -20.19 -1.65
C LYS A 130 21.50 -19.41 -0.53
N TYR A 131 20.26 -18.99 -0.77
CA TYR A 131 19.42 -18.30 0.20
C TYR A 131 19.21 -19.13 1.47
N CYS A 132 18.79 -20.39 1.33
CA CYS A 132 18.59 -21.29 2.46
C CYS A 132 19.85 -21.44 3.30
N LEU A 133 21.02 -21.65 2.68
CA LEU A 133 22.28 -21.80 3.41
C LEU A 133 22.66 -20.53 4.17
N GLN A 134 22.52 -19.35 3.55
CA GLN A 134 22.82 -18.08 4.21
C GLN A 134 21.84 -17.78 5.34
N LEU A 135 20.55 -18.06 5.14
CA LEU A 135 19.51 -17.85 6.14
C LEU A 135 19.73 -18.73 7.36
N MET A 136 19.99 -20.02 7.16
CA MET A 136 20.25 -20.95 8.26
C MET A 136 21.49 -20.54 9.06
N LYS A 137 22.60 -20.20 8.38
CA LYS A 137 23.80 -19.71 9.06
C LYS A 137 23.52 -18.45 9.88
N LEU A 138 22.73 -17.51 9.34
CA LEU A 138 22.35 -16.30 10.07
C LEU A 138 21.46 -16.63 11.27
N PHE A 139 20.56 -17.61 11.17
CA PHE A 139 19.74 -18.07 12.28
C PHE A 139 20.56 -18.66 13.41
N ASP A 140 21.52 -19.51 13.11
CA ASP A 140 22.38 -20.11 14.12
C ASP A 140 23.11 -19.03 14.93
N ASP A 141 23.59 -17.98 14.24
CA ASP A 141 24.26 -16.85 14.89
C ASP A 141 23.30 -15.97 15.71
N ILE A 142 22.06 -15.78 15.28
CA ILE A 142 21.06 -14.97 15.99
C ILE A 142 20.48 -15.73 17.19
N ALA A 143 20.21 -17.03 17.03
CA ALA A 143 19.60 -17.86 18.07
C ALA A 143 20.45 -17.92 19.33
N THR A 144 21.78 -17.92 19.19
CA THR A 144 22.71 -17.91 20.32
C THR A 144 22.70 -16.60 21.11
N THR A 145 22.26 -15.52 20.53
CA THR A 145 22.36 -14.17 21.12
C THR A 145 21.06 -13.52 21.57
N VAL A 146 19.91 -13.84 20.94
CA VAL A 146 18.71 -13.02 21.09
C VAL A 146 17.41 -13.80 21.31
N TYR A 147 17.31 -15.05 20.88
CA TYR A 147 16.01 -15.76 20.88
C TYR A 147 16.12 -17.17 21.49
N GLN A 148 15.85 -17.25 22.78
CA GLN A 148 15.70 -18.53 23.50
C GLN A 148 14.51 -19.39 23.02
N PHE A 149 13.65 -18.84 22.16
CA PHE A 149 12.37 -19.45 21.76
C PHE A 149 12.34 -20.00 20.32
N ILE A 150 13.43 -19.86 19.56
CA ILE A 150 13.49 -20.38 18.19
C ILE A 150 14.44 -21.59 18.18
N CYS A 151 13.87 -22.75 17.85
CA CYS A 151 14.67 -23.92 17.54
C CYS A 151 15.34 -23.71 16.17
N PRO A 152 16.66 -23.51 16.08
CA PRO A 152 17.35 -23.19 14.82
C PRO A 152 17.07 -24.21 13.70
N GLY A 153 16.89 -25.47 14.05
CA GLY A 153 16.63 -26.55 13.09
C GLY A 153 15.26 -26.49 12.39
N HIS A 154 14.33 -25.66 12.86
CA HIS A 154 12.97 -25.53 12.28
C HIS A 154 12.79 -24.27 11.45
N ALA A 155 13.68 -23.31 11.54
CA ALA A 155 13.63 -22.09 10.74
C ALA A 155 14.28 -22.35 9.37
N ASN A 156 13.50 -22.22 8.30
CA ASN A 156 13.98 -22.37 6.93
C ASN A 156 13.29 -21.37 5.99
N ALA A 157 13.62 -21.41 4.71
CA ALA A 157 13.02 -20.54 3.69
C ALA A 157 11.48 -20.59 3.62
N HIS A 158 10.87 -21.73 3.99
CA HIS A 158 9.40 -21.85 4.05
C HIS A 158 8.82 -21.09 5.24
N GLY A 159 9.58 -20.95 6.34
CA GLY A 159 9.23 -20.13 7.49
C GLY A 159 9.01 -18.65 7.16
N THR A 160 9.75 -18.09 6.20
CA THR A 160 9.56 -16.71 5.72
C THR A 160 8.15 -16.54 5.13
N ARG A 161 7.73 -17.47 4.27
CA ARG A 161 6.39 -17.44 3.67
C ARG A 161 5.27 -17.69 4.68
N LYS A 162 5.45 -18.64 5.60
CA LYS A 162 4.51 -18.88 6.70
C LYS A 162 4.38 -17.64 7.59
N GLY A 163 5.49 -17.00 7.91
CA GLY A 163 5.52 -15.77 8.71
C GLY A 163 4.79 -14.61 8.05
N ALA A 164 5.01 -14.39 6.76
CA ALA A 164 4.28 -13.37 6.00
C ALA A 164 2.76 -13.63 5.99
N ALA A 165 2.35 -14.90 5.84
CA ALA A 165 0.95 -15.29 5.93
C ALA A 165 0.36 -14.99 7.32
N VAL A 166 1.04 -15.38 8.38
CA VAL A 166 0.62 -15.11 9.77
C VAL A 166 0.57 -13.61 10.05
N ALA A 167 1.58 -12.86 9.62
CA ALA A 167 1.61 -11.41 9.80
C ALA A 167 0.42 -10.71 9.11
N SER A 168 0.06 -11.15 7.90
CA SER A 168 -1.07 -10.57 7.17
C SER A 168 -2.45 -11.00 7.70
N THR A 169 -2.59 -12.20 8.25
CA THR A 169 -3.90 -12.71 8.73
C THR A 169 -4.16 -12.47 10.20
N SER A 170 -3.12 -12.51 11.03
CA SER A 170 -3.23 -12.51 12.50
C SER A 170 -2.31 -11.50 13.17
N GLY A 171 -1.44 -10.83 12.43
CA GLY A 171 -0.51 -9.81 12.94
C GLY A 171 -1.15 -8.46 13.20
N THR A 172 -2.40 -8.26 12.79
CA THR A 172 -3.17 -7.02 12.98
C THR A 172 -4.63 -7.33 13.26
N THR A 173 -5.32 -6.43 13.97
CA THR A 173 -6.78 -6.48 14.17
C THR A 173 -7.57 -6.00 12.95
N CYS A 174 -6.88 -5.47 11.92
CA CYS A 174 -7.44 -5.12 10.61
C CYS A 174 -6.75 -5.94 9.51
N PRO A 175 -6.98 -7.27 9.41
CA PRO A 175 -6.36 -8.08 8.37
C PRO A 175 -6.99 -7.84 7.00
N PRO A 176 -6.24 -8.04 5.91
CA PRO A 176 -6.81 -8.11 4.57
C PRO A 176 -7.83 -9.26 4.46
N PRO A 177 -8.74 -9.21 3.49
CA PRO A 177 -9.65 -10.32 3.24
C PRO A 177 -8.89 -11.64 3.07
N PRO A 178 -9.31 -12.75 3.71
CA PRO A 178 -8.62 -14.05 3.59
C PRO A 178 -8.47 -14.53 2.15
N SER A 179 -9.41 -14.18 1.27
CA SER A 179 -9.34 -14.46 -0.17
C SER A 179 -8.16 -13.77 -0.84
N SER A 180 -7.90 -12.50 -0.49
CA SER A 180 -6.76 -11.74 -1.04
C SER A 180 -5.43 -12.32 -0.57
N VAL A 181 -5.33 -12.71 0.73
CA VAL A 181 -4.16 -13.38 1.28
C VAL A 181 -3.92 -14.73 0.60
N ALA A 182 -4.97 -15.52 0.42
CA ALA A 182 -4.88 -16.82 -0.25
C ALA A 182 -4.44 -16.68 -1.72
N ARG A 183 -4.99 -15.70 -2.45
CA ARG A 183 -4.58 -15.41 -3.84
C ARG A 183 -3.13 -14.95 -3.91
N ARG A 184 -2.70 -14.05 -3.02
CA ARG A 184 -1.31 -13.63 -2.95
C ARG A 184 -0.37 -14.80 -2.64
N GLY A 185 -0.79 -15.70 -1.74
CA GLY A 185 -0.08 -16.93 -1.42
C GLY A 185 -0.21 -18.04 -2.48
N GLU A 186 -0.96 -17.87 -3.56
CA GLU A 186 -1.23 -18.90 -4.58
C GLU A 186 -1.80 -20.19 -3.96
N TRP A 187 -2.63 -20.05 -2.93
CA TRP A 187 -3.32 -21.17 -2.29
C TRP A 187 -4.67 -21.38 -2.93
N SER A 188 -5.03 -22.66 -3.15
CA SER A 188 -6.38 -23.03 -3.52
C SER A 188 -7.26 -23.04 -2.26
N LEU A 189 -8.40 -22.40 -2.36
CA LEU A 189 -9.45 -22.40 -1.32
C LEU A 189 -10.51 -23.47 -1.60
N GLY A 190 -10.32 -24.28 -2.62
CA GLY A 190 -11.25 -25.30 -3.08
C GLY A 190 -12.03 -24.86 -4.33
N LYS A 191 -12.52 -25.85 -5.09
CA LYS A 191 -13.07 -25.64 -6.45
C LYS A 191 -14.11 -24.51 -6.54
N VAL A 192 -15.01 -24.38 -5.55
CA VAL A 192 -16.06 -23.35 -5.56
C VAL A 192 -15.46 -21.97 -5.35
N PHE A 193 -14.59 -21.81 -4.36
CA PHE A 193 -13.98 -20.53 -4.04
C PHE A 193 -13.00 -20.07 -5.14
N ASP A 194 -12.27 -21.00 -5.76
CA ASP A 194 -11.32 -20.68 -6.83
C ASP A 194 -12.02 -20.15 -8.08
N ILE A 195 -13.30 -20.51 -8.30
CA ILE A 195 -14.12 -20.01 -9.41
C ILE A 195 -14.70 -18.61 -9.11
N TYR A 196 -15.13 -18.35 -7.87
CA TYR A 196 -15.87 -17.15 -7.53
C TYR A 196 -15.03 -16.07 -6.86
N TRP A 197 -13.96 -16.44 -6.16
CA TRP A 197 -13.06 -15.49 -5.48
C TRP A 197 -11.83 -15.25 -6.35
N LEU A 198 -12.04 -14.49 -7.40
CA LEU A 198 -10.99 -14.11 -8.32
C LEU A 198 -10.07 -13.05 -7.71
N TYR A 199 -8.96 -12.80 -8.39
CA TYR A 199 -8.05 -11.72 -8.03
C TYR A 199 -8.79 -10.38 -8.02
N ALA A 200 -8.61 -9.62 -6.95
CA ALA A 200 -9.08 -8.25 -6.82
C ALA A 200 -7.88 -7.37 -6.43
N GLU A 201 -7.55 -6.42 -7.28
CA GLU A 201 -6.37 -5.57 -7.13
C GLU A 201 -6.36 -4.83 -5.79
N CYS A 202 -7.48 -4.18 -5.41
CA CYS A 202 -7.58 -3.46 -4.14
C CYS A 202 -7.28 -4.33 -2.91
N GLY A 203 -7.69 -5.61 -2.94
CA GLY A 203 -7.42 -6.55 -1.86
C GLY A 203 -5.95 -6.95 -1.79
N ASP A 204 -5.29 -7.15 -2.93
CA ASP A 204 -3.86 -7.40 -3.01
C ASP A 204 -3.05 -6.18 -2.60
N GLN A 205 -3.45 -4.98 -3.04
CA GLN A 205 -2.84 -3.72 -2.66
C GLN A 205 -2.85 -3.52 -1.14
N TYR A 206 -4.00 -3.77 -0.49
CA TYR A 206 -4.10 -3.70 0.97
C TYR A 206 -3.19 -4.73 1.64
N CYS A 207 -3.19 -5.98 1.16
CA CYS A 207 -2.30 -7.02 1.66
C CYS A 207 -0.82 -6.64 1.50
N GLY A 208 -0.45 -6.07 0.36
CA GLY A 208 0.90 -5.60 0.08
C GLY A 208 1.38 -4.53 1.07
N ARG A 209 0.52 -3.57 1.43
CA ARG A 209 0.84 -2.56 2.44
C ARG A 209 1.08 -3.15 3.82
N ILE A 210 0.24 -4.09 4.27
CA ILE A 210 0.44 -4.80 5.54
C ILE A 210 1.77 -5.54 5.54
N LEU A 211 2.08 -6.26 4.46
CA LEU A 211 3.33 -7.02 4.35
C LEU A 211 4.58 -6.14 4.30
N SER A 212 4.48 -4.92 3.80
CA SER A 212 5.57 -3.94 3.84
C SER A 212 5.79 -3.36 5.25
N GLY A 213 4.98 -3.72 6.24
CA GLY A 213 5.11 -3.29 7.63
C GLY A 213 4.44 -1.95 7.93
N LEU A 214 3.56 -1.47 7.06
CA LEU A 214 2.76 -0.27 7.34
C LEU A 214 1.63 -0.60 8.33
N ASP A 215 1.44 0.26 9.32
CA ASP A 215 0.43 0.06 10.37
C ASP A 215 -0.97 0.51 9.91
N PRO A 216 -1.93 -0.42 9.75
CA PRO A 216 -3.28 -0.09 9.31
C PRO A 216 -4.09 0.73 10.32
N HIS A 217 -3.59 0.91 11.54
CA HIS A 217 -4.21 1.74 12.57
C HIS A 217 -3.65 3.17 12.59
N SER A 218 -2.67 3.45 11.74
CA SER A 218 -2.03 4.77 11.65
C SER A 218 -2.52 5.56 10.44
N SER A 219 -2.66 6.88 10.59
CA SER A 219 -2.85 7.79 9.46
C SER A 219 -1.72 7.73 8.44
N SER A 220 -0.52 7.27 8.86
CA SER A 220 0.65 7.10 7.99
C SER A 220 0.58 5.86 7.09
N PHE A 221 -0.42 4.99 7.25
CA PHE A 221 -0.62 3.81 6.40
C PHE A 221 -0.71 4.16 4.91
N GLY A 222 -1.28 5.32 4.58
CA GLY A 222 -1.42 5.85 3.23
C GLY A 222 -0.22 6.63 2.70
N THR A 223 0.90 6.69 3.42
CA THR A 223 2.09 7.42 2.96
C THR A 223 2.56 6.89 1.61
N LEU A 224 2.84 7.80 0.69
CA LEU A 224 3.35 7.45 -0.63
C LEU A 224 4.80 6.95 -0.55
N PRO A 225 5.23 6.12 -1.50
CA PRO A 225 6.63 5.71 -1.57
C PRO A 225 7.52 6.93 -1.76
N PRO A 226 8.76 6.90 -1.26
CA PRO A 226 9.76 7.87 -1.68
C PRO A 226 9.87 7.87 -3.21
N HIS A 227 9.73 9.04 -3.83
CA HIS A 227 9.79 9.17 -5.27
C HIS A 227 10.33 10.54 -5.66
N PHE A 228 10.93 10.65 -6.83
CA PHE A 228 11.37 11.92 -7.38
C PHE A 228 10.16 12.73 -7.87
N THR A 229 10.24 14.05 -7.72
CA THR A 229 9.22 14.98 -8.22
C THR A 229 9.30 15.21 -9.73
N VAL A 230 10.42 14.82 -10.33
CA VAL A 230 10.74 14.89 -11.77
C VAL A 230 11.31 13.55 -12.25
N GLY A 231 11.33 13.30 -13.55
CA GLY A 231 11.77 12.03 -14.11
C GLY A 231 13.18 12.07 -14.72
N MET A 232 13.43 11.21 -15.71
CA MET A 232 14.72 11.06 -16.40
C MET A 232 15.11 12.26 -17.26
N GLU A 233 14.25 13.25 -17.42
CA GLU A 233 14.56 14.55 -18.03
C GLU A 233 15.51 15.40 -17.18
N ASN A 234 15.62 15.10 -15.88
CA ASN A 234 16.57 15.75 -14.99
C ASN A 234 17.95 15.09 -15.10
N GLU A 235 18.98 15.88 -15.43
CA GLU A 235 20.33 15.36 -15.67
C GLU A 235 20.98 14.72 -14.43
N TYR A 236 20.68 15.20 -13.23
CA TYR A 236 21.19 14.58 -11.99
C TYR A 236 20.61 13.20 -11.76
N ILE A 237 19.30 13.04 -12.02
CA ILE A 237 18.62 11.73 -11.90
C ILE A 237 19.17 10.78 -12.96
N LYS A 238 19.32 11.25 -14.19
CA LYS A 238 19.85 10.46 -15.30
C LYS A 238 21.28 9.99 -15.02
N ASP A 239 22.15 10.89 -14.57
CA ASP A 239 23.53 10.55 -14.18
C ASP A 239 23.53 9.49 -13.06
N ALA A 240 22.76 9.71 -11.99
CA ALA A 240 22.68 8.77 -10.89
C ALA A 240 22.14 7.40 -11.31
N MET A 241 21.16 7.34 -12.19
CA MET A 241 20.62 6.08 -12.71
C MET A 241 21.70 5.29 -13.47
N HIS A 242 22.49 5.95 -14.35
CA HIS A 242 23.57 5.31 -15.08
C HIS A 242 24.71 4.86 -14.17
N ARG A 243 25.02 5.62 -13.12
CA ARG A 243 26.11 5.30 -12.19
C ARG A 243 25.71 4.21 -11.18
N CYS A 244 24.47 4.23 -10.70
CA CYS A 244 23.98 3.23 -9.76
C CYS A 244 23.61 1.90 -10.43
N TYR A 245 23.19 1.92 -11.71
CA TYR A 245 22.76 0.73 -12.43
C TYR A 245 23.49 0.53 -13.77
N PRO A 246 24.85 0.61 -13.80
CA PRO A 246 25.60 0.59 -15.05
C PRO A 246 25.40 -0.72 -15.82
N ASN A 247 25.22 -1.81 -15.10
CA ASN A 247 25.02 -3.12 -15.70
C ASN A 247 23.69 -3.22 -16.45
N ILE A 248 22.63 -2.60 -15.95
CA ILE A 248 21.32 -2.63 -16.61
C ILE A 248 21.35 -1.77 -17.88
N PHE A 249 21.87 -0.55 -17.79
CA PHE A 249 21.94 0.35 -18.95
C PHE A 249 23.00 -0.03 -19.97
N GLY A 250 24.06 -0.73 -19.58
CA GLY A 250 25.17 -1.11 -20.47
C GLY A 250 25.01 -2.46 -21.16
N LYS A 251 24.24 -3.38 -20.65
CA LYS A 251 24.30 -4.79 -21.06
C LYS A 251 22.96 -5.44 -21.42
N TYR A 252 21.83 -4.86 -21.00
CA TYR A 252 20.49 -5.40 -21.33
C TYR A 252 19.89 -4.73 -22.57
N SER A 253 18.93 -5.40 -23.19
CA SER A 253 18.19 -4.87 -24.33
C SER A 253 17.45 -3.56 -23.97
N THR A 254 17.22 -2.71 -24.97
CA THR A 254 16.46 -1.47 -24.81
C THR A 254 15.06 -1.72 -24.25
N GLU A 255 14.43 -2.84 -24.60
CA GLU A 255 13.13 -3.23 -24.07
C GLU A 255 13.20 -3.49 -22.57
N THR A 256 14.17 -4.29 -22.10
CA THR A 256 14.39 -4.55 -20.66
C THR A 256 14.69 -3.26 -19.91
N GLN A 257 15.54 -2.38 -20.48
CA GLN A 257 15.84 -1.08 -19.88
C GLN A 257 14.56 -0.24 -19.72
N ASN A 258 13.76 -0.10 -20.76
CA ASN A 258 12.53 0.68 -20.74
C ASN A 258 11.52 0.15 -19.71
N ASN A 259 11.37 -1.16 -19.61
CA ASN A 259 10.48 -1.79 -18.64
C ASN A 259 10.94 -1.54 -17.19
N MET A 260 12.25 -1.47 -16.96
CA MET A 260 12.82 -1.32 -15.62
C MET A 260 13.02 0.13 -15.19
N ILE A 261 13.09 1.11 -16.08
CA ILE A 261 13.37 2.52 -15.74
C ILE A 261 12.48 3.02 -14.60
N GLY A 262 11.16 2.83 -14.69
CA GLY A 262 10.23 3.29 -13.68
C GLY A 262 10.42 2.61 -12.32
N VAL A 263 10.74 1.32 -12.31
CA VAL A 263 11.04 0.54 -11.11
C VAL A 263 12.34 1.02 -10.46
N LEU A 264 13.39 1.19 -11.27
CA LEU A 264 14.71 1.64 -10.81
C LEU A 264 14.67 3.08 -10.28
N LEU A 265 13.89 3.96 -10.90
CA LEU A 265 13.67 5.33 -10.39
C LEU A 265 13.08 5.32 -8.98
N ARG A 266 12.11 4.46 -8.71
CA ARG A 266 11.53 4.32 -7.36
C ARG A 266 12.51 3.71 -6.38
N CYS A 267 13.28 2.72 -6.81
CA CYS A 267 14.35 2.13 -6.00
C CYS A 267 15.41 3.18 -5.63
N LEU A 268 15.87 3.94 -6.61
CA LEU A 268 16.86 5.00 -6.42
C LEU A 268 16.33 6.10 -5.48
N ALA A 269 15.08 6.55 -5.67
CA ALA A 269 14.45 7.52 -4.78
C ALA A 269 14.35 7.00 -3.34
N SER A 270 14.05 5.70 -3.17
CA SER A 270 14.00 5.07 -1.85
C SER A 270 15.38 5.00 -1.18
N ILE A 271 16.44 4.67 -1.93
CA ILE A 271 17.82 4.70 -1.42
C ILE A 271 18.22 6.14 -1.04
N THR A 272 17.92 7.12 -1.91
CA THR A 272 18.18 8.54 -1.66
C THR A 272 17.52 9.02 -0.38
N PHE A 273 16.23 8.72 -0.22
CA PHE A 273 15.43 9.11 0.94
C PHE A 273 15.99 8.55 2.24
N HIS A 274 16.44 7.29 2.21
CA HIS A 274 16.93 6.57 3.38
C HIS A 274 18.45 6.64 3.56
N SER A 275 19.16 7.39 2.73
CA SER A 275 20.62 7.40 2.68
C SER A 275 21.29 7.64 4.04
N SER A 276 20.82 8.63 4.79
CA SER A 276 21.36 8.94 6.13
C SER A 276 21.16 7.78 7.12
N SER A 277 19.99 7.14 7.08
CA SER A 277 19.69 5.99 7.95
C SER A 277 20.51 4.77 7.56
N ILE A 278 20.69 4.52 6.26
CA ILE A 278 21.53 3.43 5.75
C ILE A 278 22.99 3.63 6.19
N ILE A 279 23.56 4.82 5.92
CA ILE A 279 24.95 5.15 6.30
C ILE A 279 25.14 5.02 7.81
N SER A 280 24.19 5.53 8.61
CA SER A 280 24.25 5.41 10.07
C SER A 280 24.25 3.96 10.55
N ALA A 281 23.48 3.09 9.90
CA ALA A 281 23.37 1.67 10.28
C ALA A 281 24.64 0.84 9.98
N ILE A 282 25.44 1.28 9.01
CA ILE A 282 26.64 0.56 8.58
C ILE A 282 27.95 1.30 8.91
N LYS A 283 27.88 2.41 9.64
CA LYS A 283 29.06 3.25 9.99
C LYS A 283 30.19 2.47 10.66
N ASP A 284 29.83 1.47 11.48
CA ASP A 284 30.77 0.63 12.21
C ASP A 284 31.17 -0.64 11.42
N CYS A 285 30.83 -0.71 10.13
CA CYS A 285 31.08 -1.83 9.23
C CYS A 285 31.83 -1.37 7.97
N PRO A 286 33.14 -1.01 8.06
CA PRO A 286 33.87 -0.33 6.99
C PRO A 286 34.02 -1.16 5.69
N GLY A 287 33.85 -2.48 5.75
CA GLY A 287 33.84 -3.36 4.57
C GLY A 287 32.45 -3.67 4.02
N ASN A 288 31.41 -2.96 4.45
CA ASN A 288 30.06 -3.25 4.00
C ASN A 288 29.88 -2.87 2.51
N PRO A 289 29.38 -3.79 1.65
CA PRO A 289 29.22 -3.54 0.22
C PRO A 289 28.33 -2.34 -0.09
N LEU A 290 27.38 -1.96 0.76
CA LEU A 290 26.53 -0.79 0.56
C LEU A 290 27.32 0.51 0.42
N LEU A 291 28.53 0.59 0.99
CA LEU A 291 29.43 1.74 0.83
C LEU A 291 29.98 1.87 -0.61
N GLN A 292 29.79 0.88 -1.47
CA GLN A 292 30.19 0.93 -2.88
C GLN A 292 29.08 1.56 -3.77
N ILE A 293 27.87 1.74 -3.24
CA ILE A 293 26.77 2.35 -3.99
C ILE A 293 27.07 3.85 -4.19
N PRO A 294 27.11 4.36 -5.43
CA PRO A 294 27.53 5.73 -5.71
C PRO A 294 26.79 6.79 -4.90
N ILE A 295 25.48 6.66 -4.75
CA ILE A 295 24.65 7.60 -4.00
C ILE A 295 24.94 7.62 -2.49
N LEU A 296 25.51 6.55 -1.93
CA LEU A 296 25.87 6.45 -0.51
C LEU A 296 27.31 6.88 -0.21
N ASN A 297 28.20 6.87 -1.21
CA ASN A 297 29.60 7.22 -1.04
C ASN A 297 30.01 8.55 -1.66
N GLU A 298 29.13 9.16 -2.50
CA GLU A 298 29.39 10.41 -3.19
C GLU A 298 28.47 11.54 -2.68
N PRO A 299 28.93 12.39 -1.75
CA PRO A 299 28.10 13.44 -1.16
C PRO A 299 27.51 14.41 -2.17
N HIS A 300 28.21 14.71 -3.25
CA HIS A 300 27.71 15.62 -4.29
C HIS A 300 26.52 15.05 -5.04
N LEU A 301 26.55 13.74 -5.36
CA LEU A 301 25.44 13.06 -6.03
C LEU A 301 24.20 13.05 -5.13
N LEU A 302 24.40 12.71 -3.86
CA LEU A 302 23.33 12.71 -2.89
C LEU A 302 22.73 14.12 -2.66
N ALA A 303 23.57 15.15 -2.56
CA ALA A 303 23.13 16.53 -2.33
C ALA A 303 22.24 17.05 -3.47
N ASN A 304 22.51 16.66 -4.72
CA ASN A 304 21.71 17.06 -5.86
C ASN A 304 20.38 16.32 -5.95
N LEU A 305 20.30 15.09 -5.46
CA LEU A 305 19.10 14.24 -5.55
C LEU A 305 18.15 14.38 -4.37
N LEU A 306 18.68 14.60 -3.17
CA LEU A 306 17.86 14.64 -1.94
C LEU A 306 16.73 15.68 -1.98
N PRO A 307 16.93 16.90 -2.51
CA PRO A 307 15.85 17.89 -2.64
C PRO A 307 14.75 17.49 -3.63
N LEU A 308 15.02 16.56 -4.53
CA LEU A 308 14.07 16.09 -5.54
C LEU A 308 13.19 14.96 -5.05
N VAL A 309 13.48 14.37 -3.87
CA VAL A 309 12.72 13.24 -3.32
C VAL A 309 11.63 13.71 -2.39
N THR A 310 10.44 13.13 -2.53
CA THR A 310 9.29 13.39 -1.67
C THR A 310 8.51 12.10 -1.35
N THR A 311 7.74 12.13 -0.26
CA THR A 311 6.70 11.15 0.07
C THR A 311 5.29 11.77 0.02
N LYS A 312 5.21 13.03 -0.44
CA LYS A 312 3.94 13.76 -0.62
C LYS A 312 3.45 13.57 -2.06
N SER A 313 2.17 13.87 -2.29
CA SER A 313 1.60 13.87 -3.64
C SER A 313 2.40 14.78 -4.58
N SER A 314 2.64 14.31 -5.79
CA SER A 314 3.36 15.01 -6.86
C SER A 314 2.74 14.66 -8.22
N ASN A 315 3.25 15.28 -9.29
CA ASN A 315 2.85 14.92 -10.67
C ASN A 315 3.25 13.47 -11.03
N MET A 316 4.25 12.90 -10.36
CA MET A 316 4.71 11.53 -10.61
C MET A 316 3.86 10.49 -9.86
N ILE A 317 3.41 10.81 -8.65
CA ILE A 317 2.51 9.95 -7.85
C ILE A 317 1.50 10.85 -7.13
N SER A 318 0.25 10.76 -7.53
CA SER A 318 -0.81 11.65 -7.03
C SER A 318 -1.59 11.09 -5.83
N ALA A 319 -1.76 9.78 -5.74
CA ALA A 319 -2.62 9.16 -4.72
C ALA A 319 -2.13 7.77 -4.30
N SER A 320 -2.43 7.42 -3.06
CA SER A 320 -2.15 6.10 -2.49
C SER A 320 -3.24 5.09 -2.87
N THR A 321 -2.83 3.86 -3.18
CA THR A 321 -3.71 2.73 -3.44
C THR A 321 -3.81 1.77 -2.25
N GLY A 322 -4.82 0.90 -2.22
CA GLY A 322 -4.97 -0.11 -1.18
C GLY A 322 -5.27 0.44 0.21
N ILE A 323 -5.86 1.63 0.32
CA ILE A 323 -6.18 2.27 1.59
C ILE A 323 -7.61 1.90 2.00
N PRO A 324 -7.79 1.19 3.12
CA PRO A 324 -9.11 0.84 3.61
C PRO A 324 -9.85 2.06 4.18
N PRO A 325 -11.20 2.07 4.15
CA PRO A 325 -11.99 3.23 4.57
C PRO A 325 -11.71 3.73 5.98
N HIS A 326 -11.42 2.84 6.93
CA HIS A 326 -11.13 3.22 8.32
C HIS A 326 -9.85 4.05 8.45
N VAL A 327 -8.82 3.78 7.64
CA VAL A 327 -7.58 4.59 7.64
C VAL A 327 -7.87 6.00 7.13
N LYS A 328 -8.69 6.14 6.08
CA LYS A 328 -9.12 7.45 5.62
C LYS A 328 -9.86 8.21 6.72
N LEU A 329 -10.76 7.52 7.43
CA LEU A 329 -11.46 8.12 8.55
C LEU A 329 -10.52 8.58 9.66
N ILE A 330 -9.51 7.77 10.03
CA ILE A 330 -8.48 8.14 11.02
C ILE A 330 -7.74 9.41 10.58
N THR A 331 -7.37 9.52 9.32
CA THR A 331 -6.70 10.70 8.78
C THR A 331 -7.57 11.94 8.90
N TYR A 332 -8.84 11.87 8.51
CA TYR A 332 -9.77 12.99 8.63
C TYR A 332 -10.06 13.38 10.07
N LEU A 333 -10.19 12.40 10.98
CA LEU A 333 -10.35 12.69 12.42
C LEU A 333 -9.13 13.41 12.98
N LYS A 334 -7.93 13.04 12.55
CA LYS A 334 -6.70 13.72 12.94
C LYS A 334 -6.70 15.16 12.44
N ASP A 335 -6.99 15.38 11.15
CA ASP A 335 -7.08 16.72 10.57
C ASP A 335 -8.10 17.60 11.30
N LEU A 336 -9.25 17.03 11.69
CA LEU A 336 -10.26 17.73 12.50
C LEU A 336 -9.75 18.08 13.90
N LEU A 337 -9.05 17.14 14.55
CA LEU A 337 -8.45 17.38 15.87
C LEU A 337 -7.40 18.50 15.83
N ASP A 338 -6.56 18.51 14.79
CA ASP A 338 -5.55 19.55 14.59
C ASP A 338 -6.24 20.92 14.42
N LEU A 339 -7.33 21.00 13.63
CA LEU A 339 -8.13 22.22 13.48
C LEU A 339 -8.75 22.69 14.79
N PHE A 340 -9.28 21.78 15.60
CA PHE A 340 -9.83 22.13 16.92
C PHE A 340 -8.74 22.63 17.88
N GLN A 341 -7.51 22.09 17.78
CA GLN A 341 -6.39 22.58 18.59
C GLN A 341 -5.98 23.98 18.17
N GLU A 342 -5.87 24.26 16.88
CA GLU A 342 -5.59 25.58 16.33
C GLU A 342 -6.65 26.59 16.77
N GLU A 343 -7.94 26.22 16.69
CA GLU A 343 -9.03 27.06 17.17
C GLU A 343 -8.90 27.41 18.65
N ARG A 344 -8.58 26.40 19.48
CA ARG A 344 -8.40 26.63 20.93
C ARG A 344 -7.24 27.59 21.22
N LEU A 345 -6.15 27.48 20.46
CA LEU A 345 -5.00 28.39 20.59
C LEU A 345 -5.39 29.81 20.19
N HIS A 346 -6.04 29.96 19.04
CA HIS A 346 -6.50 31.25 18.57
C HIS A 346 -7.51 31.93 19.52
N ARG A 347 -8.43 31.13 20.07
CA ARG A 347 -9.39 31.63 21.09
C ARG A 347 -8.69 32.11 22.37
N ARG A 348 -7.64 31.41 22.84
CA ARG A 348 -6.83 31.87 23.98
C ARG A 348 -6.07 33.17 23.68
N GLU A 349 -5.53 33.28 22.47
CA GLU A 349 -4.84 34.48 22.01
C GLU A 349 -5.79 35.69 21.96
N LEU A 350 -6.98 35.52 21.40
CA LEU A 350 -8.02 36.57 21.41
C LEU A 350 -8.44 36.99 22.80
N GLN A 351 -8.58 36.04 23.74
CA GLN A 351 -8.86 36.32 25.14
C GLN A 351 -7.72 37.10 25.80
N GLY A 352 -6.46 36.74 25.53
CA GLY A 352 -5.29 37.47 26.02
C GLY A 352 -5.25 38.89 25.50
N ASN A 353 -5.50 39.08 24.21
CA ASN A 353 -5.56 40.38 23.56
C ASN A 353 -6.70 41.25 24.12
N LEU A 354 -7.86 40.67 24.42
CA LEU A 354 -8.96 41.35 25.06
C LEU A 354 -8.58 41.84 26.48
N CYS A 355 -7.98 40.96 27.28
CA CYS A 355 -7.53 41.32 28.62
C CYS A 355 -6.50 42.47 28.59
N THR A 356 -5.58 42.43 27.61
CA THR A 356 -4.58 43.47 27.42
C THR A 356 -5.22 44.78 26.97
N ALA A 357 -6.12 44.74 26.02
CA ALA A 357 -6.84 45.93 25.52
C ALA A 357 -7.69 46.59 26.62
N VAL A 358 -8.37 45.79 27.45
CA VAL A 358 -9.14 46.29 28.61
C VAL A 358 -8.23 46.94 29.66
N LYS A 359 -7.09 46.31 29.98
CA LYS A 359 -6.11 46.88 30.90
C LYS A 359 -5.57 48.21 30.38
N SER A 360 -5.15 48.27 29.13
CA SER A 360 -4.66 49.50 28.49
C SER A 360 -5.69 50.63 28.55
N ALA A 361 -6.95 50.33 28.22
CA ALA A 361 -8.05 51.29 28.27
C ALA A 361 -8.31 51.79 29.70
N ILE A 362 -8.20 50.94 30.70
CA ILE A 362 -8.33 51.33 32.13
C ILE A 362 -7.16 52.23 32.52
N GLU A 363 -5.94 51.89 32.17
CA GLU A 363 -4.74 52.69 32.48
C GLU A 363 -4.76 54.04 31.80
N GLU A 364 -5.11 54.15 30.52
CA GLU A 364 -5.24 55.38 29.77
C GLU A 364 -6.31 56.29 30.36
N THR A 365 -7.44 55.74 30.82
CA THR A 365 -8.53 56.50 31.40
C THR A 365 -8.22 56.93 32.82
N ALA A 366 -7.47 56.15 33.57
CA ALA A 366 -6.96 56.53 34.91
C ALA A 366 -5.95 57.68 34.85
N LEU A 367 -5.10 57.70 33.83
CA LEU A 367 -4.11 58.78 33.59
C LEU A 367 -4.79 60.09 33.14
N ALA A 368 -5.94 60.03 32.45
CA ALA A 368 -6.65 61.20 31.92
C ALA A 368 -7.59 61.87 32.92
N ASN A 369 -7.58 61.54 34.23
CA ASN A 369 -8.51 62.04 35.25
C ASN A 369 -9.99 62.01 34.86
N GLY A 370 -10.37 61.06 33.95
CA GLY A 370 -11.71 60.88 33.44
C GLY A 370 -12.34 59.60 33.98
N ASN A 371 -13.66 59.67 34.24
CA ASN A 371 -14.43 58.49 34.54
C ASN A 371 -14.38 57.53 33.33
N ILE A 372 -14.01 56.28 33.56
CA ILE A 372 -14.14 55.20 32.56
C ILE A 372 -15.60 55.20 32.13
N THR A 373 -15.87 55.63 30.90
CA THR A 373 -17.26 55.57 30.40
C THR A 373 -17.58 54.16 30.05
N TYR A 374 -18.72 53.70 30.55
CA TYR A 374 -19.32 52.38 30.20
C TYR A 374 -19.29 52.13 28.68
N HIS A 375 -19.47 53.21 27.91
CA HIS A 375 -19.44 53.23 26.45
C HIS A 375 -18.09 52.78 25.86
N SER A 376 -16.97 53.19 26.44
CA SER A 376 -15.62 52.83 25.95
C SER A 376 -15.34 51.35 26.16
N ILE A 377 -15.71 50.79 27.31
CA ILE A 377 -15.55 49.38 27.60
C ILE A 377 -16.47 48.53 26.71
N THR A 378 -17.73 48.95 26.53
CA THR A 378 -18.69 48.25 25.66
C THR A 378 -18.21 48.20 24.20
N SER A 379 -17.67 49.32 23.68
CA SER A 379 -17.12 49.38 22.32
C SER A 379 -15.94 48.43 22.11
N ILE A 380 -15.05 48.27 23.09
CA ILE A 380 -13.93 47.34 23.04
C ILE A 380 -14.43 45.90 23.07
N LEU A 381 -15.39 45.60 23.95
CA LEU A 381 -16.00 44.26 24.05
C LEU A 381 -16.76 43.88 22.77
N ASP A 382 -17.54 44.75 22.19
CA ASP A 382 -18.29 44.54 20.95
C ASP A 382 -17.36 44.31 19.76
N ASN A 383 -16.24 45.03 19.70
CA ASN A 383 -15.23 44.84 18.65
C ASN A 383 -14.53 43.48 18.78
N HIS A 384 -14.21 43.06 20.01
CA HIS A 384 -13.62 41.73 20.25
C HIS A 384 -14.62 40.63 20.01
N GLN A 385 -15.88 40.79 20.40
CA GLN A 385 -16.93 39.81 20.12
C GLN A 385 -17.11 39.59 18.61
N ARG A 386 -17.16 40.68 17.81
CA ARG A 386 -17.22 40.58 16.34
C ARG A 386 -16.01 39.84 15.78
N LYS A 387 -14.79 40.15 16.22
CA LYS A 387 -13.59 39.43 15.76
C LYS A 387 -13.63 37.93 16.11
N MET A 388 -14.17 37.55 17.27
CA MET A 388 -14.36 36.15 17.66
C MET A 388 -15.43 35.46 16.78
N GLU A 389 -16.54 36.13 16.49
CA GLU A 389 -17.62 35.60 15.64
C GLU A 389 -17.14 35.42 14.20
N ASP A 390 -16.36 36.35 13.65
CA ASP A 390 -15.75 36.23 12.32
C ASP A 390 -14.74 35.09 12.24
N ALA A 391 -13.89 34.93 13.25
CA ALA A 391 -12.93 33.83 13.32
C ALA A 391 -13.64 32.47 13.41
N LEU A 392 -14.67 32.35 14.25
CA LEU A 392 -15.48 31.15 14.40
C LEU A 392 -16.20 30.78 13.11
N SER A 393 -16.79 31.79 12.42
CA SER A 393 -17.46 31.60 11.14
C SER A 393 -16.52 31.11 10.05
N SER A 394 -15.29 31.64 10.00
CA SER A 394 -14.27 31.24 9.03
C SER A 394 -13.83 29.80 9.25
N GLN A 395 -13.67 29.38 10.51
CA GLN A 395 -13.30 28.02 10.85
C GLN A 395 -14.41 27.00 10.62
N ASN A 396 -15.66 27.36 10.96
CA ASN A 396 -16.80 26.49 10.64
C ASN A 396 -16.88 26.21 9.13
N ARG A 397 -16.65 27.21 8.29
CA ARG A 397 -16.56 27.02 6.83
C ARG A 397 -15.45 26.05 6.44
N LEU A 398 -14.25 26.18 7.05
CA LEU A 398 -13.12 25.27 6.77
C LEU A 398 -13.41 23.83 7.20
N ILE A 399 -14.10 23.63 8.33
CA ILE A 399 -14.55 22.32 8.81
C ILE A 399 -15.60 21.73 7.84
N ASP A 400 -16.59 22.54 7.42
CA ASP A 400 -17.60 22.12 6.48
C ASP A 400 -17.00 21.76 5.11
N ASP A 401 -16.04 22.55 4.61
CA ASP A 401 -15.34 22.26 3.35
C ASP A 401 -14.55 20.96 3.43
N LYS A 402 -13.83 20.70 4.53
CA LYS A 402 -13.12 19.45 4.74
C LYS A 402 -14.08 18.27 4.90
N LEU A 403 -15.20 18.44 5.60
CA LEU A 403 -16.21 17.40 5.74
C LEU A 403 -16.87 17.08 4.40
N MET A 404 -17.19 18.09 3.59
CA MET A 404 -17.75 17.92 2.25
C MET A 404 -16.75 17.28 1.29
N ALA A 405 -15.46 17.62 1.39
CA ALA A 405 -14.40 16.96 0.63
C ALA A 405 -14.28 15.47 1.02
N PHE A 406 -14.40 15.16 2.31
CA PHE A 406 -14.45 13.76 2.80
C PHE A 406 -15.65 13.01 2.22
N LEU A 407 -16.86 13.53 2.38
CA LEU A 407 -18.07 12.88 1.87
C LEU A 407 -18.00 12.68 0.36
N SER A 408 -17.46 13.67 -0.39
CA SER A 408 -17.26 13.58 -1.83
C SER A 408 -16.22 12.51 -2.21
N SER A 409 -15.14 12.37 -1.43
CA SER A 409 -14.11 11.35 -1.65
C SER A 409 -14.58 9.94 -1.27
N ALA A 410 -15.40 9.83 -0.22
CA ALA A 410 -16.02 8.57 0.19
C ALA A 410 -16.99 8.04 -0.88
N ASN A 411 -17.73 8.95 -1.57
CA ASN A 411 -18.60 8.61 -2.68
C ASN A 411 -17.84 8.34 -3.99
N ARG A 412 -16.57 8.74 -4.09
CA ARG A 412 -15.67 8.47 -5.22
C ARG A 412 -14.72 7.30 -5.00
N ALA A 413 -15.06 6.33 -4.16
CA ALA A 413 -14.31 5.08 -4.14
C ALA A 413 -14.36 4.51 -5.57
N PRO A 414 -13.24 4.40 -6.31
CA PRO A 414 -13.28 3.83 -7.64
C PRO A 414 -13.68 2.37 -7.49
N ILE A 415 -14.84 2.03 -7.96
CA ILE A 415 -15.07 0.68 -8.46
C ILE A 415 -13.95 0.50 -9.47
N GLY A 416 -13.02 -0.41 -9.18
CA GLY A 416 -11.78 -0.57 -9.91
C GLY A 416 -11.97 -0.42 -11.42
N THR A 417 -11.42 0.63 -11.96
CA THR A 417 -11.25 0.75 -13.40
C THR A 417 -10.09 -0.16 -13.75
N ASN A 418 -10.42 -1.37 -14.19
CA ASN A 418 -9.51 -2.19 -14.95
C ASN A 418 -9.00 -1.36 -16.12
N ASN A 419 -7.78 -0.88 -16.05
CA ASN A 419 -7.02 -0.41 -17.20
C ASN A 419 -6.60 -1.63 -18.01
N SER A 420 -7.57 -2.20 -18.74
CA SER A 420 -7.34 -2.97 -19.94
C SER A 420 -7.07 -2.00 -21.10
N PRO A 421 -6.28 -2.40 -22.11
CA PRO A 421 -5.80 -1.50 -23.15
C PRO A 421 -6.94 -0.84 -23.92
N SER A 422 -6.81 0.47 -24.13
CA SER A 422 -7.58 1.43 -24.95
C SER A 422 -9.08 1.20 -25.13
N PRO A 423 -9.91 2.19 -24.79
CA PRO A 423 -11.35 2.07 -24.96
C PRO A 423 -11.71 2.02 -26.45
N ARG A 424 -12.19 0.89 -26.91
CA ARG A 424 -13.08 0.88 -28.06
C ARG A 424 -14.29 1.72 -27.65
N THR A 425 -14.60 2.73 -28.42
CA THR A 425 -15.80 3.57 -28.31
C THR A 425 -17.00 2.69 -27.99
N PRO A 426 -17.76 2.96 -26.92
CA PRO A 426 -18.93 2.17 -26.58
C PRO A 426 -20.05 2.48 -27.57
N THR A 427 -20.15 1.68 -28.60
CA THR A 427 -21.36 1.56 -29.37
C THR A 427 -22.40 0.86 -28.51
N SER A 428 -23.42 1.59 -28.11
CA SER A 428 -24.62 1.15 -27.40
C SER A 428 -24.36 0.37 -26.10
N SER A 429 -24.78 0.93 -24.98
CA SER A 429 -24.76 0.31 -23.66
C SER A 429 -25.08 -1.19 -23.73
N ILE A 430 -24.09 -2.04 -23.42
CA ILE A 430 -24.24 -3.50 -23.34
C ILE A 430 -25.03 -3.95 -22.11
N TYR A 431 -25.46 -2.99 -21.28
CA TYR A 431 -26.21 -3.26 -20.06
C TYR A 431 -27.62 -2.69 -20.17
N LYS A 432 -28.57 -3.39 -19.58
CA LYS A 432 -29.93 -2.94 -19.36
C LYS A 432 -30.04 -2.45 -17.90
N LEU A 433 -30.53 -1.22 -17.72
CA LEU A 433 -30.74 -0.66 -16.39
C LEU A 433 -32.11 -1.13 -15.86
N PHE A 434 -32.10 -1.73 -14.69
CA PHE A 434 -33.29 -2.06 -13.91
C PHE A 434 -33.36 -1.11 -12.71
N ASN A 435 -34.50 -0.40 -12.58
CA ASN A 435 -34.78 0.39 -11.41
C ASN A 435 -35.47 -0.51 -10.37
N TRP A 436 -34.92 -0.50 -9.17
CA TRP A 436 -35.44 -1.25 -8.05
C TRP A 436 -35.30 -0.42 -6.78
N ASP A 437 -36.42 -0.12 -6.12
CA ASP A 437 -36.45 0.63 -4.86
C ASP A 437 -35.56 1.90 -4.90
N GLY A 438 -35.72 2.69 -5.98
CA GLY A 438 -34.91 3.89 -6.22
C GLY A 438 -33.46 3.65 -6.67
N HIS A 439 -33.00 2.39 -6.71
CA HIS A 439 -31.66 2.03 -7.15
C HIS A 439 -31.67 1.41 -8.55
N PHE A 440 -30.67 1.81 -9.37
CA PHE A 440 -30.48 1.26 -10.71
C PHE A 440 -29.47 0.11 -10.68
N TRP A 441 -29.88 -1.03 -11.22
CA TRP A 441 -29.02 -2.23 -11.37
C TRP A 441 -28.69 -2.45 -12.82
N GLN A 442 -27.42 -2.73 -13.13
CA GLN A 442 -26.97 -3.03 -14.48
C GLN A 442 -26.97 -4.53 -14.72
N VAL A 443 -27.68 -4.94 -15.75
CA VAL A 443 -27.66 -6.35 -16.23
C VAL A 443 -27.16 -6.34 -17.66
N PRO A 444 -26.23 -7.24 -18.06
CA PRO A 444 -25.75 -7.31 -19.42
C PRO A 444 -26.89 -7.46 -20.42
N LYS A 445 -26.87 -6.65 -21.48
CA LYS A 445 -27.78 -6.86 -22.62
C LYS A 445 -27.45 -8.19 -23.27
N GLY A 446 -28.42 -9.07 -23.39
CA GLY A 446 -28.21 -10.42 -23.88
C GLY A 446 -27.95 -11.46 -22.78
N PHE A 447 -28.01 -11.05 -21.50
CA PHE A 447 -28.03 -12.02 -20.42
C PHE A 447 -29.22 -12.97 -20.63
N MET A 448 -28.89 -14.21 -20.93
CA MET A 448 -29.91 -15.26 -21.08
C MET A 448 -30.11 -15.91 -19.71
N PHE A 449 -31.32 -15.89 -19.24
CA PHE A 449 -31.68 -16.66 -18.06
C PHE A 449 -31.40 -18.14 -18.31
N PRO A 450 -30.93 -18.91 -17.34
CA PRO A 450 -30.76 -20.34 -17.50
C PRO A 450 -32.04 -21.00 -18.03
N SER A 451 -31.90 -21.92 -18.94
CA SER A 451 -33.02 -22.68 -19.52
C SER A 451 -33.80 -23.52 -18.51
N ASP A 452 -33.24 -23.73 -17.34
CA ASP A 452 -33.91 -24.37 -16.22
C ASP A 452 -35.00 -23.45 -15.64
N CYS A 453 -36.24 -23.86 -15.87
CA CYS A 453 -37.45 -23.10 -15.47
C CYS A 453 -37.44 -22.67 -13.99
N LYS A 454 -36.86 -23.46 -13.10
CA LYS A 454 -36.81 -23.14 -11.66
C LYS A 454 -35.83 -22.01 -11.35
N ARG A 455 -34.67 -22.02 -11.97
CA ARG A 455 -33.67 -20.94 -11.82
C ARG A 455 -34.10 -19.69 -12.55
N LYS A 456 -34.68 -19.84 -13.75
CA LYS A 456 -35.20 -18.69 -14.50
C LYS A 456 -36.26 -17.94 -13.69
N ARG A 457 -37.22 -18.67 -13.10
CA ARG A 457 -38.28 -18.05 -12.27
C ARG A 457 -37.77 -17.43 -10.99
N ALA A 458 -36.76 -18.01 -10.36
CA ALA A 458 -36.09 -17.40 -9.20
C ALA A 458 -35.38 -16.09 -9.56
N TRP A 459 -34.73 -16.04 -10.73
CA TRP A 459 -34.09 -14.82 -11.25
C TRP A 459 -35.12 -13.76 -11.69
N GLU A 460 -36.21 -14.17 -12.34
CA GLU A 460 -37.30 -13.26 -12.71
C GLU A 460 -37.95 -12.66 -11.47
N LEU A 461 -38.24 -13.45 -10.44
CA LEU A 461 -38.75 -12.99 -9.16
C LEU A 461 -37.76 -12.07 -8.43
N TRP A 462 -36.48 -12.34 -8.61
CA TRP A 462 -35.43 -11.53 -8.01
C TRP A 462 -35.22 -10.20 -8.72
N LEU A 463 -35.28 -10.17 -10.05
CA LEU A 463 -35.05 -8.96 -10.86
C LEU A 463 -36.32 -8.12 -11.08
N ILE A 464 -37.46 -8.74 -11.24
CA ILE A 464 -38.70 -8.10 -11.71
C ILE A 464 -39.73 -8.02 -10.57
N GLY A 465 -39.61 -8.87 -9.57
CA GLY A 465 -40.62 -9.05 -8.52
C GLY A 465 -41.85 -9.81 -9.05
N GLN A 466 -42.69 -10.24 -8.15
CA GLN A 466 -43.95 -10.88 -8.50
C GLN A 466 -45.01 -9.82 -8.72
N PRO A 467 -45.64 -9.72 -9.91
CA PRO A 467 -46.57 -8.62 -10.25
C PRO A 467 -47.73 -8.45 -9.27
N ASN A 468 -48.14 -9.51 -8.61
CA ASN A 468 -49.27 -9.54 -7.69
C ASN A 468 -48.91 -9.61 -6.22
N TYR A 469 -47.63 -9.45 -5.87
CA TYR A 469 -47.21 -9.47 -4.47
C TYR A 469 -46.99 -8.03 -3.99
N MET A 470 -47.85 -7.58 -3.09
CA MET A 470 -47.78 -6.26 -2.46
C MET A 470 -47.31 -6.44 -1.00
N LEU A 471 -46.40 -5.61 -0.56
CA LEU A 471 -46.04 -5.49 0.85
C LEU A 471 -47.15 -4.76 1.63
N GLN A 472 -47.18 -4.87 2.93
CA GLN A 472 -48.15 -4.24 3.81
C GLN A 472 -48.15 -2.69 3.70
N ASP A 473 -47.06 -2.11 3.21
CA ASP A 473 -46.92 -0.69 2.94
C ASP A 473 -47.40 -0.25 1.55
N GLY A 474 -48.02 -1.16 0.78
CA GLY A 474 -48.54 -0.87 -0.56
C GLY A 474 -47.46 -0.86 -1.66
N THR A 475 -46.19 -1.14 -1.35
CA THR A 475 -45.14 -1.27 -2.37
C THR A 475 -45.16 -2.67 -2.99
N ARG A 476 -44.78 -2.78 -4.28
CA ARG A 476 -44.64 -4.08 -4.91
C ARG A 476 -43.56 -4.91 -4.18
N GLY A 477 -43.99 -5.99 -3.59
CA GLY A 477 -43.16 -6.81 -2.74
C GLY A 477 -42.00 -7.43 -3.47
N CYS A 478 -40.87 -6.98 -3.08
CA CYS A 478 -39.65 -7.63 -3.42
C CYS A 478 -38.96 -8.14 -2.17
N ILE A 479 -38.45 -9.34 -2.26
CA ILE A 479 -37.66 -9.90 -1.17
C ILE A 479 -36.42 -9.00 -0.98
N LEU A 480 -36.25 -8.46 0.22
CA LEU A 480 -35.13 -7.56 0.54
C LEU A 480 -33.78 -8.13 0.07
N PRO A 481 -32.86 -7.32 -0.45
CA PRO A 481 -31.57 -7.77 -1.01
C PRO A 481 -30.81 -8.73 -0.10
N TYR A 482 -30.89 -8.51 1.19
CA TYR A 482 -30.17 -9.29 2.21
C TYR A 482 -30.64 -10.74 2.35
N ARG A 483 -31.92 -11.03 2.12
CA ARG A 483 -32.48 -12.40 2.19
C ARG A 483 -32.37 -13.16 0.87
N ARG A 484 -31.89 -12.55 -0.16
CA ARG A 484 -31.89 -13.08 -1.54
C ARG A 484 -30.64 -13.79 -1.95
N MET A 485 -29.51 -13.52 -1.26
CA MET A 485 -28.25 -14.20 -1.54
C MET A 485 -28.24 -15.66 -1.10
N ASN A 486 -29.28 -16.12 -0.36
CA ASN A 486 -29.37 -17.49 0.06
C ASN A 486 -30.68 -18.14 -0.44
N PRO A 487 -30.64 -18.89 -1.53
CA PRO A 487 -31.82 -19.58 -2.07
C PRO A 487 -32.51 -20.53 -1.08
N ARG A 488 -31.82 -20.98 -0.02
CA ARG A 488 -32.37 -21.83 1.06
C ARG A 488 -33.31 -21.10 1.99
N LEU A 489 -33.34 -19.76 1.92
CA LEU A 489 -34.25 -18.91 2.72
C LEU A 489 -35.52 -18.52 1.98
N LEU A 490 -35.68 -18.94 0.72
CA LEU A 490 -36.94 -18.81 0.01
C LEU A 490 -37.99 -19.72 0.65
N PRO A 491 -39.24 -19.24 0.84
CA PRO A 491 -40.33 -20.07 1.32
C PRO A 491 -40.41 -21.38 0.53
N LYS A 492 -40.61 -22.48 1.19
CA LYS A 492 -40.67 -23.83 0.54
C LYS A 492 -41.60 -23.88 -0.69
N LYS A 493 -42.65 -23.06 -0.75
CA LYS A 493 -43.52 -22.91 -1.92
C LYS A 493 -42.85 -22.34 -3.16
N LEU A 494 -41.73 -21.63 -3.02
CA LEU A 494 -40.95 -21.09 -4.13
C LEU A 494 -39.78 -22.01 -4.54
N GLN A 495 -39.52 -23.05 -3.74
CA GLN A 495 -38.48 -24.04 -4.05
C GLN A 495 -39.01 -25.22 -4.87
N THR A 496 -40.31 -25.38 -4.97
CA THR A 496 -40.99 -26.56 -5.55
C THR A 496 -41.75 -26.29 -6.85
N ASN A 497 -41.67 -25.12 -7.45
CA ASN A 497 -42.25 -24.86 -8.77
C ASN A 497 -41.23 -24.35 -9.77
#